data_a21a559aaf0640ef2297588c63cd9e7c
#
_entry.id   a21a559aaf0640ef2297588c63cd9e7c
#
_cell.length_a   1.000
_cell.length_b   1.000
_cell.length_c   1.000
_cell.angle_alpha   90.00
_cell.angle_beta   90.00
_cell.angle_gamma   90.00
#
_symmetry.space_group_name_H-M   'P 1'
#
loop_
_entity.id
_entity.type
_entity.pdbx_description
1 polymer ?
#
loop_
_entity_poly.entity_id
_entity_poly.type
_entity_poly.pdbx_seq_one_letter_code
_entity_poly.pdbx_strand_id
1 'polypeptide(L)'
;KIILSFNDFLKASLIGICFHGLYLGGVFYAISENLSVGITAIIVSLQPILTAIFAGPFLREVVTWKQWTGIMLGFIGTLLVIGLDIGETIPIIGLIASLIGLIAITSGTLLQRKIGGNIPLATSNLYQAFSAFIFLLIITTLFEKSFINFSTNFILSIGWQVIFVSFGAFTI
;
A
#
# COMPACT_ATOMS: atom_id res chain seq x y z
N LYS A 1 14.76 -21.28 -4.01
CA LYS A 1 16.04 -20.53 -4.00
C LYS A 1 15.82 -19.20 -3.29
N ILE A 2 16.55 -18.91 -2.22
CA ILE A 2 16.46 -17.66 -1.44
C ILE A 2 17.24 -16.53 -2.15
N ILE A 3 18.25 -16.85 -2.93
CA ILE A 3 19.08 -15.88 -3.64
C ILE A 3 18.46 -15.58 -5.00
N LEU A 4 18.07 -14.33 -5.22
CA LEU A 4 17.54 -13.82 -6.49
C LEU A 4 18.68 -13.43 -7.44
N SER A 5 18.41 -13.44 -8.73
CA SER A 5 19.25 -12.73 -9.69
C SER A 5 19.19 -11.22 -9.43
N PHE A 6 20.20 -10.48 -9.84
CA PHE A 6 20.22 -9.02 -9.65
C PHE A 6 19.00 -8.34 -10.29
N ASN A 7 18.56 -8.81 -11.44
CA ASN A 7 17.38 -8.28 -12.12
C ASN A 7 16.09 -8.56 -11.33
N ASP A 8 15.95 -9.77 -10.76
CA ASP A 8 14.77 -10.11 -9.95
C ASP A 8 14.78 -9.39 -8.60
N PHE A 9 15.98 -9.15 -8.03
CA PHE A 9 16.13 -8.29 -6.86
C PHE A 9 15.64 -6.87 -7.15
N LEU A 10 16.04 -6.26 -8.28
CA LEU A 10 15.57 -4.91 -8.65
C LEU A 10 14.05 -4.86 -8.84
N LYS A 11 13.45 -5.87 -9.47
CA LYS A 11 12.00 -5.96 -9.65
C LYS A 11 11.29 -6.05 -8.29
N ALA A 12 11.72 -6.96 -7.41
CA ALA A 12 11.15 -7.10 -6.08
C ALA A 12 11.31 -5.81 -5.25
N SER A 13 12.47 -5.15 -5.34
CA SER A 13 12.73 -3.88 -4.66
C SER A 13 11.80 -2.76 -5.12
N LEU A 14 11.62 -2.62 -6.43
CA LEU A 14 10.70 -1.61 -7.00
C LEU A 14 9.26 -1.84 -6.53
N ILE A 15 8.81 -3.09 -6.56
CA ILE A 15 7.47 -3.46 -6.09
C ILE A 15 7.35 -3.17 -4.59
N GLY A 16 8.36 -3.52 -3.80
CA GLY A 16 8.37 -3.29 -2.35
C GLY A 16 8.34 -1.80 -1.98
N ILE A 17 9.09 -0.97 -2.69
CA ILE A 17 9.05 0.49 -2.51
C ILE A 17 7.66 1.04 -2.83
N CYS A 18 7.00 0.54 -3.87
CA CYS A 18 5.62 0.94 -4.18
C CYS A 18 4.63 0.49 -3.10
N PHE A 19 4.65 -0.80 -2.70
CA PHE A 19 3.67 -1.36 -1.76
C PHE A 19 3.86 -0.92 -0.32
N HIS A 20 5.09 -0.93 0.17
CA HIS A 20 5.36 -0.71 1.59
C HIS A 20 6.01 0.66 1.84
N GLY A 21 6.83 1.14 0.91
CA GLY A 21 7.47 2.44 1.03
C GLY A 21 6.50 3.60 0.78
N LEU A 22 6.12 3.78 -0.47
CA LEU A 22 5.33 4.94 -0.90
C LEU A 22 3.85 4.83 -0.48
N TYR A 23 3.25 3.65 -0.58
CA TYR A 23 1.85 3.50 -0.19
C TYR A 23 1.66 3.64 1.32
N LEU A 24 2.30 2.82 2.15
CA LEU A 24 2.14 2.92 3.61
C LEU A 24 2.70 4.24 4.13
N GLY A 25 3.87 4.67 3.65
CA GLY A 25 4.44 5.97 4.00
C GLY A 25 3.49 7.13 3.66
N GLY A 26 2.91 7.13 2.46
CA GLY A 26 1.94 8.13 2.03
C GLY A 26 0.66 8.15 2.86
N VAL A 27 0.12 6.96 3.19
CA VAL A 27 -1.07 6.82 4.05
C VAL A 27 -0.80 7.33 5.47
N PHE A 28 0.30 6.90 6.10
CA PHE A 28 0.63 7.36 7.46
C PHE A 28 0.96 8.85 7.48
N TYR A 29 1.67 9.35 6.48
CA TYR A 29 1.95 10.78 6.36
C TYR A 29 0.66 11.59 6.14
N ALA A 30 -0.29 11.09 5.34
CA ALA A 30 -1.59 11.74 5.17
C ALA A 30 -2.33 11.90 6.51
N ILE A 31 -2.33 10.85 7.33
CA ILE A 31 -2.97 10.86 8.65
C ILE A 31 -2.21 11.80 9.61
N SER A 32 -0.88 11.85 9.57
CA SER A 32 -0.08 12.78 10.39
C SER A 32 -0.32 14.25 10.04
N GLU A 33 -0.70 14.53 8.78
CA GLU A 33 -1.12 15.85 8.30
C GLU A 33 -2.62 16.12 8.56
N ASN A 34 -3.23 15.38 9.50
CA ASN A 34 -4.62 15.51 9.93
C ASN A 34 -5.68 15.17 8.87
N LEU A 35 -5.35 14.40 7.84
CA LEU A 35 -6.37 13.81 6.98
C LEU A 35 -7.08 12.70 7.76
N SER A 36 -8.42 12.73 7.80
CA SER A 36 -9.16 11.73 8.55
C SER A 36 -8.90 10.32 8.01
N VAL A 37 -8.85 9.34 8.91
CA VAL A 37 -8.64 7.93 8.56
C VAL A 37 -9.72 7.44 7.60
N GLY A 38 -10.96 7.89 7.77
CA GLY A 38 -12.09 7.55 6.91
C GLY A 38 -11.87 8.05 5.46
N ILE A 39 -11.50 9.32 5.29
CA ILE A 39 -11.22 9.88 3.95
C ILE A 39 -10.04 9.17 3.31
N THR A 40 -8.97 8.91 4.07
CA THR A 40 -7.80 8.16 3.59
C THR A 40 -8.20 6.75 3.11
N ALA A 41 -9.04 6.05 3.86
CA ALA A 41 -9.53 4.73 3.50
C ALA A 41 -10.42 4.76 2.25
N ILE A 42 -11.27 5.77 2.08
CA ILE A 42 -12.07 5.96 0.86
C ILE A 42 -11.15 6.16 -0.36
N ILE A 43 -10.14 7.03 -0.25
CA ILE A 43 -9.18 7.26 -1.34
C ILE A 43 -8.49 5.95 -1.72
N VAL A 44 -7.97 5.22 -0.75
CA VAL A 44 -7.27 3.94 -1.01
C VAL A 44 -8.21 2.88 -1.57
N SER A 45 -9.49 2.89 -1.20
CA SER A 45 -10.50 1.95 -1.74
C SER A 45 -10.79 2.16 -3.24
N LEU A 46 -10.31 3.23 -3.84
CA LEU A 46 -10.31 3.42 -5.30
C LEU A 46 -9.27 2.54 -6.02
N GLN A 47 -8.33 1.92 -5.32
CA GLN A 47 -7.27 1.09 -5.89
C GLN A 47 -7.78 0.01 -6.86
N PRO A 48 -8.81 -0.80 -6.55
CA PRO A 48 -9.32 -1.80 -7.48
C PRO A 48 -9.87 -1.19 -8.77
N ILE A 49 -10.49 0.00 -8.68
CA ILE A 49 -11.01 0.74 -9.83
C ILE A 49 -9.86 1.16 -10.75
N LEU A 50 -8.84 1.81 -10.18
CA LEU A 50 -7.65 2.22 -10.94
C LEU A 50 -6.91 1.01 -11.52
N THR A 51 -6.76 -0.07 -10.74
CA THR A 51 -6.15 -1.31 -11.22
C THR A 51 -6.92 -1.89 -12.40
N ALA A 52 -8.25 -1.90 -12.36
CA ALA A 52 -9.08 -2.38 -13.47
C ALA A 52 -8.94 -1.51 -14.72
N ILE A 53 -8.92 -0.18 -14.57
CA ILE A 53 -8.71 0.76 -15.68
C ILE A 53 -7.36 0.54 -16.36
N PHE A 54 -6.30 0.39 -15.56
CA PHE A 54 -4.94 0.24 -16.07
C PHE A 54 -4.56 -1.19 -16.44
N ALA A 55 -5.33 -2.22 -16.05
CA ALA A 55 -5.06 -3.61 -16.42
C ALA A 55 -5.05 -3.82 -17.94
N GLY A 56 -5.96 -3.17 -18.68
CA GLY A 56 -6.00 -3.23 -20.14
C GLY A 56 -4.70 -2.79 -20.79
N PRO A 57 -4.29 -1.52 -20.66
CA PRO A 57 -3.08 -1.00 -21.31
C PRO A 57 -1.78 -1.61 -20.77
N PHE A 58 -1.72 -1.96 -19.46
CA PHE A 58 -0.49 -2.46 -18.84
C PHE A 58 -0.28 -3.97 -18.96
N LEU A 59 -1.35 -4.76 -18.78
CA LEU A 59 -1.30 -6.22 -18.68
C LEU A 59 -1.92 -6.89 -19.93
N ARG A 60 -2.59 -6.12 -20.79
CA ARG A 60 -3.40 -6.63 -21.92
C ARG A 60 -4.53 -7.57 -21.44
N GLU A 61 -5.04 -7.33 -20.24
CA GLU A 61 -6.16 -8.04 -19.66
C GLU A 61 -7.46 -7.30 -19.91
N VAL A 62 -8.52 -8.03 -20.21
CA VAL A 62 -9.88 -7.45 -20.33
C VAL A 62 -10.61 -7.66 -19.03
N VAL A 63 -10.96 -6.56 -18.37
CA VAL A 63 -11.80 -6.59 -17.17
C VAL A 63 -13.24 -6.83 -17.60
N THR A 64 -13.83 -7.92 -17.15
CA THR A 64 -15.19 -8.32 -17.50
C THR A 64 -16.23 -7.44 -16.78
N TRP A 65 -17.43 -7.35 -17.34
CA TRP A 65 -18.54 -6.62 -16.72
C TRP A 65 -18.87 -7.11 -15.29
N LYS A 66 -18.78 -8.42 -15.05
CA LYS A 66 -18.95 -9.01 -13.71
C LYS A 66 -17.91 -8.53 -12.69
N GLN A 67 -16.67 -8.36 -13.13
CA GLN A 67 -15.62 -7.78 -12.27
C GLN A 67 -15.90 -6.31 -11.97
N TRP A 68 -16.33 -5.54 -12.96
CA TRP A 68 -16.71 -4.14 -12.76
C TRP A 68 -17.85 -4.00 -11.76
N THR A 69 -18.92 -4.82 -11.87
CA THR A 69 -20.02 -4.78 -10.89
C THR A 69 -19.55 -5.11 -9.48
N GLY A 70 -18.66 -6.11 -9.31
CA GLY A 70 -18.08 -6.44 -8.00
C GLY A 70 -17.26 -5.29 -7.42
N ILE A 71 -16.41 -4.66 -8.24
CA ILE A 71 -15.59 -3.50 -7.82
C ILE A 71 -16.47 -2.33 -7.37
N MET A 72 -17.51 -2.00 -8.14
CA MET A 72 -18.44 -0.93 -7.80
C MET A 72 -19.22 -1.22 -6.53
N LEU A 73 -19.73 -2.44 -6.35
CA LEU A 73 -20.41 -2.85 -5.12
C LEU A 73 -19.51 -2.75 -3.90
N GLY A 74 -18.25 -3.19 -4.01
CA GLY A 74 -17.24 -3.07 -2.95
C GLY A 74 -16.97 -1.61 -2.59
N PHE A 75 -16.81 -0.74 -3.58
CA PHE A 75 -16.60 0.68 -3.37
C PHE A 75 -17.80 1.37 -2.69
N ILE A 76 -19.03 1.07 -3.14
CA ILE A 76 -20.25 1.56 -2.51
C ILE A 76 -20.33 1.06 -1.07
N GLY A 77 -20.01 -0.22 -0.81
CA GLY A 77 -19.95 -0.76 0.55
C GLY A 77 -18.97 0.00 1.45
N THR A 78 -17.81 0.36 0.94
CA THR A 78 -16.83 1.18 1.67
C THR A 78 -17.40 2.56 2.03
N LEU A 79 -18.05 3.23 1.08
CA LEU A 79 -18.67 4.53 1.32
C LEU A 79 -19.79 4.46 2.38
N LEU A 80 -20.60 3.39 2.36
CA LEU A 80 -21.69 3.21 3.33
C LEU A 80 -21.17 2.96 4.75
N VAL A 81 -20.06 2.22 4.90
CA VAL A 81 -19.49 1.90 6.21
C VAL A 81 -18.76 3.08 6.83
N ILE A 82 -17.95 3.78 6.03
CA ILE A 82 -17.12 4.89 6.53
C ILE A 82 -17.97 6.15 6.72
N GLY A 83 -19.03 6.30 5.91
CA GLY A 83 -19.80 7.55 5.86
C GLY A 83 -19.05 8.65 5.10
N LEU A 84 -19.78 9.71 4.78
CA LEU A 84 -19.21 10.92 4.21
C LEU A 84 -19.21 11.96 5.32
N ASP A 85 -18.13 12.00 6.11
CA ASP A 85 -17.94 13.11 7.06
C ASP A 85 -17.38 14.32 6.31
N ILE A 86 -18.29 15.07 5.67
CA ILE A 86 -17.98 16.21 4.80
C ILE A 86 -17.78 17.51 5.61
N GLY A 87 -17.89 17.42 6.95
CA GLY A 87 -17.82 18.58 7.84
C GLY A 87 -16.42 19.09 8.15
N GLU A 88 -15.37 18.32 7.90
CA GLU A 88 -13.99 18.69 8.21
C GLU A 88 -13.29 19.35 7.04
N THR A 89 -12.41 20.30 7.36
CA THR A 89 -11.49 20.89 6.36
C THR A 89 -10.50 19.83 5.91
N ILE A 90 -10.48 19.54 4.61
CA ILE A 90 -9.56 18.53 4.04
C ILE A 90 -8.16 19.15 3.89
N PRO A 91 -7.15 18.68 4.64
CA PRO A 91 -5.78 19.19 4.52
C PRO A 91 -5.19 18.77 3.17
N ILE A 92 -4.80 19.76 2.38
CA ILE A 92 -4.34 19.54 1.00
C ILE A 92 -3.08 18.66 0.94
N ILE A 93 -2.17 18.81 1.90
CA ILE A 93 -0.93 18.01 1.98
C ILE A 93 -1.28 16.54 2.25
N GLY A 94 -2.17 16.27 3.20
CA GLY A 94 -2.66 14.92 3.50
C GLY A 94 -3.38 14.28 2.32
N LEU A 95 -4.21 15.07 1.60
CA LEU A 95 -4.88 14.60 0.39
C LEU A 95 -3.87 14.19 -0.70
N ILE A 96 -2.88 15.03 -0.98
CA ILE A 96 -1.83 14.72 -1.97
C ILE A 96 -1.05 13.46 -1.57
N ALA A 97 -0.67 13.35 -0.31
CA ALA A 97 0.05 12.18 0.20
C ALA A 97 -0.78 10.87 0.05
N SER A 98 -2.07 10.93 0.35
CA SER A 98 -2.97 9.78 0.18
C SER A 98 -3.15 9.39 -1.30
N LEU A 99 -3.23 10.38 -2.20
CA LEU A 99 -3.29 10.13 -3.65
C LEU A 99 -1.97 9.53 -4.18
N ILE A 100 -0.82 9.98 -3.69
CA ILE A 100 0.48 9.36 -4.00
C ILE A 100 0.48 7.90 -3.52
N GLY A 101 -0.01 7.63 -2.33
CA GLY A 101 -0.18 6.27 -1.80
C GLY A 101 -1.06 5.40 -2.68
N LEU A 102 -2.20 5.93 -3.13
CA LEU A 102 -3.11 5.24 -4.06
C LEU A 102 -2.44 4.91 -5.40
N ILE A 103 -1.71 5.85 -6.00
CA ILE A 103 -0.98 5.61 -7.24
C ILE A 103 0.13 4.57 -7.01
N ALA A 104 0.82 4.65 -5.89
CA ALA A 104 1.90 3.73 -5.55
C ALA A 104 1.40 2.29 -5.39
N ILE A 105 0.31 2.06 -4.63
CA ILE A 105 -0.25 0.72 -4.45
C ILE A 105 -0.81 0.17 -5.77
N THR A 106 -1.45 1.00 -6.59
CA THR A 106 -1.95 0.61 -7.90
C THR A 106 -0.80 0.19 -8.82
N SER A 107 0.26 1.01 -8.88
CA SER A 107 1.46 0.73 -9.67
C SER A 107 2.16 -0.53 -9.18
N GLY A 108 2.32 -0.71 -7.87
CA GLY A 108 2.87 -1.91 -7.26
C GLY A 108 2.10 -3.18 -7.64
N THR A 109 0.77 -3.12 -7.61
CA THR A 109 -0.11 -4.23 -8.01
C THR A 109 0.07 -4.61 -9.48
N LEU A 110 0.11 -3.62 -10.38
CA LEU A 110 0.32 -3.85 -11.81
C LEU A 110 1.73 -4.40 -12.09
N LEU A 111 2.75 -3.87 -11.41
CA LEU A 111 4.12 -4.35 -11.52
C LEU A 111 4.26 -5.78 -10.98
N GLN A 112 3.66 -6.09 -9.83
CA GLN A 112 3.68 -7.44 -9.25
C GLN A 112 3.09 -8.46 -10.23
N ARG A 113 1.98 -8.14 -10.90
CA ARG A 113 1.37 -9.00 -11.93
C ARG A 113 2.24 -9.13 -13.17
N LYS A 114 2.87 -8.04 -13.63
CA LYS A 114 3.64 -8.02 -14.88
C LYS A 114 5.01 -8.67 -14.77
N ILE A 115 5.72 -8.44 -13.68
CA ILE A 115 7.13 -8.80 -13.54
C ILE A 115 7.45 -9.70 -12.34
N GLY A 116 6.49 -9.89 -11.42
CA GLY A 116 6.67 -10.66 -10.20
C GLY A 116 6.48 -12.18 -10.33
N GLY A 117 5.89 -12.64 -11.45
CA GLY A 117 5.40 -14.02 -11.60
C GLY A 117 6.42 -15.15 -11.57
N ASN A 118 7.72 -14.86 -11.74
CA ASN A 118 8.79 -15.87 -11.75
C ASN A 118 9.52 -16.00 -10.40
N ILE A 119 9.16 -15.20 -9.40
CA ILE A 119 9.82 -15.17 -8.10
C ILE A 119 8.90 -15.87 -7.09
N PRO A 120 9.39 -16.86 -6.30
CA PRO A 120 8.60 -17.45 -5.23
C PRO A 120 8.07 -16.38 -4.29
N LEU A 121 6.78 -16.43 -3.94
CA LEU A 121 6.07 -15.37 -3.25
C LEU A 121 6.75 -14.97 -1.92
N ALA A 122 7.13 -15.95 -1.10
CA ALA A 122 7.82 -15.71 0.16
C ALA A 122 9.18 -14.99 -0.04
N THR A 123 9.93 -15.38 -1.06
CA THR A 123 11.21 -14.74 -1.40
C THR A 123 10.99 -13.31 -1.90
N SER A 124 10.00 -13.11 -2.77
CA SER A 124 9.62 -11.78 -3.27
C SER A 124 9.26 -10.85 -2.12
N ASN A 125 8.41 -11.31 -1.20
CA ASN A 125 7.95 -10.52 -0.05
C ASN A 125 9.11 -10.13 0.89
N LEU A 126 10.06 -11.04 1.12
CA LEU A 126 11.24 -10.75 1.94
C LEU A 126 12.05 -9.59 1.34
N TYR A 127 12.34 -9.64 0.04
CA TYR A 127 13.11 -8.59 -0.63
C TYR A 127 12.30 -7.29 -0.78
N GLN A 128 11.00 -7.37 -0.98
CA GLN A 128 10.09 -6.20 -0.98
C GLN A 128 10.12 -5.49 0.38
N ALA A 129 9.95 -6.23 1.48
CA ALA A 129 9.97 -5.68 2.83
C ALA A 129 11.35 -5.07 3.18
N PHE A 130 12.43 -5.75 2.83
CA PHE A 130 13.79 -5.27 3.06
C PHE A 130 14.08 -3.97 2.30
N SER A 131 13.71 -3.90 1.03
CA SER A 131 13.92 -2.71 0.21
C SER A 131 13.07 -1.52 0.68
N ALA A 132 11.83 -1.79 1.09
CA ALA A 132 10.97 -0.77 1.68
C ALA A 132 11.49 -0.28 3.03
N PHE A 133 12.04 -1.18 3.86
CA PHE A 133 12.68 -0.81 5.11
C PHE A 133 13.85 0.16 4.89
N ILE A 134 14.75 -0.15 3.94
CA ILE A 134 15.87 0.74 3.61
C ILE A 134 15.34 2.08 3.08
N PHE A 135 14.36 2.06 2.18
CA PHE A 135 13.77 3.27 1.64
C PHE A 135 13.17 4.16 2.74
N LEU A 136 12.32 3.60 3.61
CA LEU A 136 11.70 4.34 4.71
C LEU A 136 12.73 4.81 5.74
N LEU A 137 13.76 4.01 6.03
CA LEU A 137 14.84 4.40 6.92
C LEU A 137 15.56 5.65 6.41
N ILE A 138 15.85 5.71 5.10
CA ILE A 138 16.47 6.89 4.48
C ILE A 138 15.53 8.10 4.59
N ILE A 139 14.26 7.95 4.27
CA ILE A 139 13.27 9.05 4.36
C ILE A 139 13.16 9.55 5.79
N THR A 140 12.97 8.66 6.76
CA THR A 140 12.84 9.03 8.18
C THR A 140 14.10 9.75 8.70
N THR A 141 15.29 9.26 8.38
CA THR A 141 16.53 9.88 8.84
C THR A 141 16.79 11.25 8.22
N LEU A 142 16.30 11.51 7.00
CA LEU A 142 16.49 12.79 6.31
C LEU A 142 15.43 13.83 6.67
N PHE A 143 14.19 13.42 6.92
CA PHE A 143 13.05 14.32 7.01
C PHE A 143 12.38 14.34 8.38
N GLU A 144 12.57 13.34 9.23
CA GLU A 144 11.94 13.26 10.54
C GLU A 144 12.93 13.47 11.68
N LYS A 145 12.50 14.24 12.68
CA LYS A 145 13.17 14.28 13.99
C LYS A 145 12.54 13.19 14.86
N SER A 146 13.12 12.01 14.83
CA SER A 146 12.54 10.84 15.50
C SER A 146 12.64 10.93 17.02
N PHE A 147 11.49 11.11 17.67
CA PHE A 147 11.30 10.72 19.07
C PHE A 147 10.34 9.53 19.09
N ILE A 148 10.87 8.33 19.17
CA ILE A 148 10.04 7.14 19.34
C ILE A 148 9.72 7.00 20.83
N ASN A 149 8.44 7.15 21.19
CA ASN A 149 7.98 6.83 22.53
C ASN A 149 7.63 5.34 22.59
N PHE A 150 8.49 4.53 23.21
CA PHE A 150 8.29 3.10 23.41
C PHE A 150 7.24 2.83 24.49
N SER A 151 6.01 3.30 24.28
CA SER A 151 4.89 2.96 25.17
C SER A 151 4.48 1.49 25.00
N THR A 152 3.87 0.90 26.06
CA THR A 152 3.34 -0.46 25.99
C THR A 152 2.36 -0.65 24.83
N ASN A 153 1.50 0.34 24.58
CA ASN A 153 0.55 0.31 23.46
C ASN A 153 1.26 0.28 22.10
N PHE A 154 2.36 1.03 21.96
CA PHE A 154 3.16 1.02 20.73
C PHE A 154 3.79 -0.35 20.49
N ILE A 155 4.40 -0.96 21.50
CA ILE A 155 5.03 -2.29 21.41
C ILE A 155 3.98 -3.36 21.09
N LEU A 156 2.81 -3.32 21.75
CA LEU A 156 1.71 -4.25 21.49
C LEU A 156 1.16 -4.10 20.08
N SER A 157 0.99 -2.87 19.58
CA SER A 157 0.50 -2.61 18.22
C SER A 157 1.46 -3.11 17.16
N ILE A 158 2.77 -2.87 17.33
CA ILE A 158 3.78 -3.41 16.40
C ILE A 158 3.82 -4.93 16.49
N GLY A 159 3.83 -5.50 17.70
CA GLY A 159 3.81 -6.95 17.90
C GLY A 159 2.60 -7.60 17.21
N TRP A 160 1.42 -7.00 17.36
CA TRP A 160 0.20 -7.45 16.66
C TRP A 160 0.37 -7.40 15.15
N GLN A 161 0.85 -6.29 14.57
CA GLN A 161 1.06 -6.17 13.13
C GLN A 161 2.07 -7.18 12.60
N VAL A 162 3.19 -7.36 13.29
CA VAL A 162 4.23 -8.31 12.86
C VAL A 162 3.74 -9.75 12.95
N ILE A 163 3.13 -10.16 14.07
CA ILE A 163 2.75 -11.56 14.28
C ILE A 163 1.47 -11.91 13.50
N PHE A 164 0.42 -11.14 13.64
CA PHE A 164 -0.89 -11.51 13.08
C PHE A 164 -1.10 -11.04 11.66
N VAL A 165 -0.67 -9.83 11.31
CA VAL A 165 -0.87 -9.31 9.96
C VAL A 165 0.18 -9.87 9.01
N SER A 166 1.48 -9.82 9.36
CA SER A 166 2.53 -10.30 8.44
C SER A 166 2.56 -11.82 8.36
N PHE A 167 2.58 -12.55 9.50
CA PHE A 167 2.56 -14.02 9.44
C PHE A 167 1.20 -14.57 9.04
N GLY A 168 0.09 -14.03 9.55
CA GLY A 168 -1.25 -14.50 9.24
C GLY A 168 -1.62 -14.35 7.78
N ALA A 169 -1.32 -13.19 7.17
CA ALA A 169 -1.62 -12.94 5.77
C ALA A 169 -0.75 -13.74 4.78
N PHE A 170 0.42 -14.23 5.20
CA PHE A 170 1.34 -14.98 4.31
C PHE A 170 1.33 -16.50 4.53
N THR A 171 0.59 -17.00 5.52
CA THR A 171 0.46 -18.46 5.81
C THR A 171 -0.84 -19.07 5.30
N ILE A 172 -1.78 -18.25 4.84
CA ILE A 172 -3.05 -18.66 4.22
C ILE A 172 -2.94 -18.47 2.71
#